data_0734730ff13bd1bfae4c335c25aa36d0
#
_entry.id   0734730ff13bd1bfae4c335c25aa36d0
#
_cell.length_a   1.000
_cell.length_b   1.000
_cell.length_c   1.000
_cell.angle_alpha   90.00
_cell.angle_beta   90.00
_cell.angle_gamma   90.00
#
_symmetry.space_group_name_H-M   'P 1'
#
loop_
_entity.id
_entity.type
_entity.pdbx_description
1 polymer ?
#
loop_
_entity_poly.entity_id
_entity_poly.type
_entity_poly.pdbx_seq_one_letter_code
_entity_poly.pdbx_strand_id
1 'polypeptide(L)'
;MSGLDGKVAVVTGGSSGIGLAIAQRFVKEGAYVFITGRRQSELDKAKALLGGSVTTVRGDATSTADLDRLFETVVQEKGKLDVLVANSGRVEPEEFGKITEGNFDKTFDLNARAVLFTAQKALPLMRDGGSIVLVSSIAGYKGINGYTTYSATKAALRSYARTWTQEFKDRGIRINTLSPGPIDTPIMDGQADTKEGADAIRAAFASVIPLARMGQPEEVAAAAYFLASDESSFVAGIDLAVDGGMAQV
;
A
#
# COMPACT_ATOMS: atom_id res chain seq x y z
N MET A 1 -7.53 12.02 -22.11
CA MET A 1 -7.84 12.23 -20.68
C MET A 1 -6.92 11.31 -19.90
N SER A 2 -6.31 11.77 -18.83
CA SER A 2 -5.49 10.90 -17.96
C SER A 2 -6.40 9.89 -17.29
N GLY A 3 -5.92 8.67 -17.02
CA GLY A 3 -6.76 7.55 -16.57
C GLY A 3 -7.41 7.72 -15.19
N LEU A 4 -7.02 8.74 -14.40
CA LEU A 4 -7.62 9.07 -13.11
C LEU A 4 -8.19 10.49 -13.04
N ASP A 5 -8.41 11.14 -14.18
CA ASP A 5 -8.94 12.49 -14.22
C ASP A 5 -10.32 12.59 -13.55
N GLY A 6 -10.45 13.50 -12.57
CA GLY A 6 -11.66 13.69 -11.76
C GLY A 6 -11.99 12.55 -10.78
N LYS A 7 -11.16 11.52 -10.67
CA LYS A 7 -11.33 10.44 -9.69
C LYS A 7 -10.89 10.87 -8.29
N VAL A 8 -11.49 10.27 -7.28
CA VAL A 8 -11.16 10.48 -5.86
C VAL A 8 -10.49 9.23 -5.32
N ALA A 9 -9.30 9.37 -4.75
CA ALA A 9 -8.52 8.28 -4.20
C ALA A 9 -8.18 8.47 -2.72
N VAL A 10 -8.10 7.37 -1.98
CA VAL A 10 -7.52 7.32 -0.62
C VAL A 10 -6.27 6.46 -0.67
N VAL A 11 -5.16 6.94 -0.10
CA VAL A 11 -3.91 6.19 0.07
C VAL A 11 -3.52 6.19 1.54
N THR A 12 -3.63 5.03 2.20
CA THR A 12 -3.17 4.90 3.59
C THR A 12 -1.65 4.79 3.64
N GLY A 13 -1.01 5.43 4.64
CA GLY A 13 0.45 5.49 4.69
C GLY A 13 1.06 6.31 3.54
N GLY A 14 0.31 7.29 3.02
CA GLY A 14 0.68 8.12 1.86
C GLY A 14 1.70 9.23 2.14
N SER A 15 2.29 9.30 3.33
CA SER A 15 3.21 10.37 3.71
C SER A 15 4.69 10.08 3.42
N SER A 16 5.05 8.86 2.99
CA SER A 16 6.44 8.48 2.67
C SER A 16 6.50 7.24 1.78
N GLY A 17 7.67 6.95 1.21
CA GLY A 17 7.97 5.74 0.47
C GLY A 17 6.99 5.42 -0.64
N ILE A 18 6.60 4.15 -0.75
CA ILE A 18 5.67 3.64 -1.78
C ILE A 18 4.34 4.40 -1.79
N GLY A 19 3.75 4.63 -0.59
CA GLY A 19 2.46 5.33 -0.50
C GLY A 19 2.52 6.77 -1.01
N LEU A 20 3.60 7.50 -0.74
CA LEU A 20 3.82 8.85 -1.25
C LEU A 20 4.00 8.84 -2.78
N ALA A 21 4.79 7.92 -3.31
CA ALA A 21 4.98 7.80 -4.76
C ALA A 21 3.66 7.46 -5.49
N ILE A 22 2.83 6.59 -4.90
CA ILE A 22 1.48 6.29 -5.42
C ILE A 22 0.62 7.55 -5.41
N ALA A 23 0.58 8.30 -4.30
CA ALA A 23 -0.19 9.54 -4.21
C ALA A 23 0.29 10.56 -5.25
N GLN A 24 1.61 10.69 -5.42
CA GLN A 24 2.23 11.57 -6.42
C GLN A 24 1.82 11.21 -7.86
N ARG A 25 1.88 9.92 -8.18
CA ARG A 25 1.45 9.43 -9.49
C ARG A 25 -0.04 9.71 -9.72
N PHE A 26 -0.89 9.45 -8.73
CA PHE A 26 -2.34 9.67 -8.86
C PHE A 26 -2.71 11.14 -9.05
N VAL A 27 -2.07 12.05 -8.29
CA VAL A 27 -2.23 13.50 -8.48
C VAL A 27 -1.79 13.93 -9.88
N LYS A 28 -0.65 13.43 -10.36
CA LYS A 28 -0.15 13.69 -11.72
C LYS A 28 -1.12 13.23 -12.80
N GLU A 29 -1.87 12.16 -12.55
CA GLU A 29 -2.88 11.59 -13.45
C GLU A 29 -4.29 12.18 -13.24
N GLY A 30 -4.40 13.30 -12.53
CA GLY A 30 -5.62 14.09 -12.41
C GLY A 30 -6.54 13.69 -11.26
N ALA A 31 -6.14 12.75 -10.39
CA ALA A 31 -6.94 12.40 -9.22
C ALA A 31 -6.85 13.44 -8.10
N TYR A 32 -7.93 13.54 -7.32
CA TYR A 32 -7.88 14.13 -5.99
C TYR A 32 -7.55 13.05 -4.96
N VAL A 33 -6.53 13.24 -4.13
CA VAL A 33 -6.00 12.19 -3.27
C VAL A 33 -6.10 12.56 -1.79
N PHE A 34 -6.70 11.71 -0.99
CA PHE A 34 -6.60 11.76 0.46
C PHE A 34 -5.45 10.86 0.91
N ILE A 35 -4.52 11.40 1.69
CA ILE A 35 -3.45 10.61 2.29
C ILE A 35 -3.56 10.62 3.81
N THR A 36 -3.25 9.48 4.44
CA THR A 36 -3.18 9.40 5.90
C THR A 36 -1.84 8.89 6.39
N GLY A 37 -1.50 9.27 7.62
CA GLY A 37 -0.28 8.87 8.31
C GLY A 37 -0.29 9.39 9.74
N ARG A 38 0.58 8.82 10.59
CA ARG A 38 0.62 9.15 12.03
C ARG A 38 1.35 10.45 12.34
N ARG A 39 2.35 10.81 11.54
CA ARG A 39 3.25 11.95 11.78
C ARG A 39 2.78 13.16 11.00
N GLN A 40 2.33 14.22 11.71
CA GLN A 40 1.86 15.45 11.07
C GLN A 40 2.95 16.10 10.22
N SER A 41 4.19 16.18 10.70
CA SER A 41 5.30 16.76 9.95
C SER A 41 5.56 16.10 8.59
N GLU A 42 5.40 14.79 8.50
CA GLU A 42 5.57 14.06 7.24
C GLU A 42 4.37 14.28 6.30
N LEU A 43 3.17 14.41 6.85
CA LEU A 43 1.98 14.78 6.08
C LEU A 43 2.09 16.19 5.51
N ASP A 44 2.64 17.14 6.28
CA ASP A 44 2.84 18.52 5.83
C ASP A 44 3.87 18.60 4.68
N LYS A 45 4.97 17.84 4.79
CA LYS A 45 5.96 17.70 3.71
C LYS A 45 5.35 17.07 2.45
N ALA A 46 4.57 15.98 2.63
CA ALA A 46 3.89 15.32 1.54
C ALA A 46 2.89 16.26 0.85
N LYS A 47 2.12 17.03 1.61
CA LYS A 47 1.18 18.04 1.08
C LYS A 47 1.89 19.11 0.27
N ALA A 48 3.01 19.62 0.77
CA ALA A 48 3.82 20.62 0.04
C ALA A 48 4.35 20.07 -1.29
N LEU A 49 4.73 18.79 -1.33
CA LEU A 49 5.23 18.12 -2.52
C LEU A 49 4.11 17.79 -3.53
N LEU A 50 2.94 17.37 -3.06
CA LEU A 50 1.82 16.91 -3.90
C LEU A 50 0.97 18.08 -4.45
N GLY A 51 1.00 19.25 -3.81
CA GLY A 51 0.27 20.42 -4.26
C GLY A 51 -1.21 20.47 -3.88
N GLY A 52 -2.03 21.13 -4.70
CA GLY A 52 -3.42 21.49 -4.35
C GLY A 52 -4.45 20.34 -4.41
N SER A 53 -4.17 19.26 -5.13
CA SER A 53 -5.11 18.14 -5.31
C SER A 53 -4.96 17.06 -4.23
N VAL A 54 -4.63 17.45 -2.99
CA VAL A 54 -4.45 16.52 -1.88
C VAL A 54 -5.01 17.07 -0.56
N THR A 55 -5.69 16.20 0.18
CA THR A 55 -6.05 16.40 1.59
C THR A 55 -5.27 15.41 2.45
N THR A 56 -4.66 15.93 3.53
CA THR A 56 -3.94 15.11 4.51
C THR A 56 -4.80 14.91 5.75
N VAL A 57 -4.97 13.66 6.19
CA VAL A 57 -5.70 13.33 7.41
C VAL A 57 -4.78 12.58 8.36
N ARG A 58 -4.41 13.21 9.49
CA ARG A 58 -3.61 12.53 10.50
C ARG A 58 -4.41 11.42 11.16
N GLY A 59 -3.84 10.20 11.17
CA GLY A 59 -4.49 9.05 11.80
C GLY A 59 -3.61 7.82 11.83
N ASP A 60 -3.94 6.90 12.73
CA ASP A 60 -3.40 5.55 12.81
C ASP A 60 -4.39 4.59 12.14
N ALA A 61 -3.96 3.83 11.15
CA ALA A 61 -4.82 2.88 10.44
C ALA A 61 -5.35 1.75 11.34
N THR A 62 -4.73 1.51 12.51
CA THR A 62 -5.23 0.55 13.50
C THR A 62 -6.35 1.11 14.37
N SER A 63 -6.54 2.43 14.40
CA SER A 63 -7.59 3.12 15.14
C SER A 63 -8.86 3.24 14.29
N THR A 64 -9.94 2.61 14.75
CA THR A 64 -11.24 2.69 14.09
C THR A 64 -11.77 4.13 14.03
N ALA A 65 -11.57 4.92 15.10
CA ALA A 65 -11.98 6.32 15.15
C ALA A 65 -11.20 7.20 14.17
N ASP A 66 -9.91 6.90 13.93
CA ASP A 66 -9.12 7.62 12.95
C ASP A 66 -9.54 7.29 11.52
N LEU A 67 -9.93 6.04 11.28
CA LEU A 67 -10.53 5.64 10.01
C LEU A 67 -11.89 6.30 9.78
N ASP A 68 -12.74 6.41 10.82
CA ASP A 68 -14.01 7.13 10.73
C ASP A 68 -13.78 8.58 10.31
N ARG A 69 -12.89 9.29 11.00
CA ARG A 69 -12.51 10.67 10.65
C ARG A 69 -11.97 10.80 9.22
N LEU A 70 -11.16 9.84 8.75
CA LEU A 70 -10.67 9.84 7.38
C LEU A 70 -11.84 9.80 6.39
N PHE A 71 -12.74 8.85 6.53
CA PHE A 71 -13.84 8.67 5.58
C PHE A 71 -14.93 9.72 5.71
N GLU A 72 -15.16 10.27 6.90
CA GLU A 72 -16.00 11.46 7.09
C GLU A 72 -15.44 12.67 6.33
N THR A 73 -14.11 12.88 6.36
CA THR A 73 -13.45 13.93 5.58
C THR A 73 -13.64 13.70 4.07
N VAL A 74 -13.52 12.46 3.59
CA VAL A 74 -13.78 12.11 2.18
C VAL A 74 -15.23 12.47 1.79
N VAL A 75 -16.21 12.13 2.65
CA VAL A 75 -17.62 12.45 2.42
C VAL A 75 -17.85 13.95 2.35
N GLN A 76 -17.30 14.70 3.31
CA GLN A 76 -17.50 16.16 3.41
C GLN A 76 -16.91 16.90 2.20
N GLU A 77 -15.72 16.48 1.72
CA GLU A 77 -15.03 17.20 0.64
C GLU A 77 -15.40 16.71 -0.76
N LYS A 78 -15.70 15.41 -0.94
CA LYS A 78 -15.87 14.79 -2.26
C LYS A 78 -17.11 13.91 -2.41
N GLY A 79 -17.74 13.50 -1.32
CA GLY A 79 -18.97 12.71 -1.31
C GLY A 79 -18.81 11.24 -1.69
N LYS A 80 -17.89 10.90 -2.56
CA LYS A 80 -17.67 9.54 -3.08
C LYS A 80 -16.19 9.22 -3.22
N LEU A 81 -15.89 7.92 -3.35
CA LEU A 81 -14.55 7.38 -3.52
C LEU A 81 -14.50 6.48 -4.76
N ASP A 82 -13.48 6.62 -5.59
CA ASP A 82 -13.26 5.79 -6.77
C ASP A 82 -12.16 4.73 -6.53
N VAL A 83 -11.12 5.10 -5.79
CA VAL A 83 -9.94 4.25 -5.58
C VAL A 83 -9.53 4.23 -4.12
N LEU A 84 -9.33 3.02 -3.58
CA LEU A 84 -8.68 2.81 -2.28
C LEU A 84 -7.34 2.10 -2.48
N VAL A 85 -6.26 2.68 -1.94
CA VAL A 85 -4.96 2.01 -1.81
C VAL A 85 -4.69 1.76 -0.32
N ALA A 86 -4.82 0.52 0.12
CA ALA A 86 -4.47 0.09 1.47
C ALA A 86 -2.97 -0.24 1.51
N ASN A 87 -2.15 0.78 1.81
CA ASN A 87 -0.69 0.69 1.77
C ASN A 87 -0.03 0.71 3.16
N SER A 88 -0.70 1.21 4.20
CA SER A 88 -0.12 1.21 5.55
C SER A 88 0.35 -0.17 5.96
N GLY A 89 1.59 -0.25 6.45
CA GLY A 89 2.18 -1.51 6.87
C GLY A 89 3.48 -1.31 7.63
N ARG A 90 3.94 -2.38 8.26
CA ARG A 90 5.24 -2.49 8.92
C ARG A 90 5.90 -3.80 8.54
N VAL A 91 7.20 -3.80 8.56
CA VAL A 91 8.04 -4.99 8.50
C VAL A 91 8.99 -4.96 9.68
N GLU A 92 9.05 -6.07 10.39
CA GLU A 92 9.97 -6.26 11.51
C GLU A 92 10.41 -7.72 11.47
N PRO A 93 11.66 -7.99 11.00
CA PRO A 93 12.18 -9.34 10.95
C PRO A 93 12.45 -9.87 12.35
N GLU A 94 12.06 -11.13 12.61
CA GLU A 94 12.36 -11.84 13.87
C GLU A 94 12.71 -13.29 13.59
N GLU A 95 13.71 -13.79 14.30
CA GLU A 95 14.01 -15.22 14.32
C GLU A 95 12.82 -16.00 14.87
N PHE A 96 12.50 -17.16 14.30
CA PHE A 96 11.34 -17.95 14.66
C PHE A 96 11.22 -18.22 16.19
N GLY A 97 12.31 -18.51 16.87
CA GLY A 97 12.31 -18.76 18.32
C GLY A 97 12.23 -17.50 19.21
N LYS A 98 12.21 -16.28 18.62
CA LYS A 98 12.19 -15.00 19.35
C LYS A 98 10.93 -14.19 19.10
N ILE A 99 9.99 -14.70 18.29
CA ILE A 99 8.72 -14.02 18.00
C ILE A 99 7.93 -13.85 19.29
N THR A 100 7.57 -12.61 19.62
CA THR A 100 6.76 -12.29 20.79
C THR A 100 5.30 -12.10 20.40
N GLU A 101 4.35 -12.39 21.33
CA GLU A 101 2.92 -12.10 21.13
C GLU A 101 2.70 -10.63 20.76
N GLY A 102 3.37 -9.71 21.46
CA GLY A 102 3.23 -8.28 21.20
C GLY A 102 3.71 -7.84 19.81
N ASN A 103 4.75 -8.47 19.23
CA ASN A 103 5.14 -8.18 17.85
C ASN A 103 4.20 -8.83 16.85
N PHE A 104 3.77 -10.06 17.11
CA PHE A 104 2.75 -10.74 16.34
C PHE A 104 1.48 -9.87 16.22
N ASP A 105 0.92 -9.45 17.37
CA ASP A 105 -0.30 -8.65 17.43
C ASP A 105 -0.15 -7.31 16.68
N LYS A 106 0.92 -6.56 16.95
CA LYS A 106 1.18 -5.28 16.26
C LYS A 106 1.29 -5.44 14.74
N THR A 107 1.87 -6.54 14.29
CA THR A 107 2.07 -6.81 12.85
C THR A 107 0.75 -7.21 12.20
N PHE A 108 -0.04 -8.08 12.82
CA PHE A 108 -1.35 -8.47 12.32
C PHE A 108 -2.35 -7.32 12.39
N ASP A 109 -2.35 -6.54 13.47
CA ASP A 109 -3.23 -5.37 13.62
C ASP A 109 -3.04 -4.37 12.48
N LEU A 110 -1.79 -4.01 12.15
CA LEU A 110 -1.56 -3.02 11.10
C LEU A 110 -1.66 -3.62 9.69
N ASN A 111 -1.06 -4.80 9.46
CA ASN A 111 -0.90 -5.31 8.10
C ASN A 111 -2.11 -6.11 7.60
N ALA A 112 -2.97 -6.61 8.47
CA ALA A 112 -4.13 -7.41 8.10
C ALA A 112 -5.45 -6.83 8.62
N ARG A 113 -5.59 -6.67 9.96
CA ARG A 113 -6.82 -6.15 10.56
C ARG A 113 -7.14 -4.73 10.09
N ALA A 114 -6.19 -3.81 10.11
CA ALA A 114 -6.40 -2.43 9.67
C ALA A 114 -6.78 -2.35 8.19
N VAL A 115 -6.22 -3.21 7.33
CA VAL A 115 -6.58 -3.28 5.91
C VAL A 115 -8.04 -3.68 5.73
N LEU A 116 -8.50 -4.71 6.45
CA LEU A 116 -9.91 -5.15 6.42
C LEU A 116 -10.84 -3.99 6.80
N PHE A 117 -10.62 -3.36 7.96
CA PHE A 117 -11.51 -2.29 8.44
C PHE A 117 -11.41 -1.02 7.61
N THR A 118 -10.25 -0.71 7.03
CA THR A 118 -10.12 0.38 6.06
C THR A 118 -11.01 0.13 4.83
N ALA A 119 -10.94 -1.07 4.25
CA ALA A 119 -11.78 -1.44 3.11
C ALA A 119 -13.28 -1.46 3.46
N GLN A 120 -13.63 -2.02 4.62
CA GLN A 120 -15.02 -2.08 5.08
C GLN A 120 -15.63 -0.67 5.27
N LYS A 121 -14.86 0.29 5.81
CA LYS A 121 -15.31 1.68 5.98
C LYS A 121 -15.32 2.46 4.66
N ALA A 122 -14.43 2.16 3.73
CA ALA A 122 -14.42 2.73 2.40
C ALA A 122 -15.62 2.29 1.54
N LEU A 123 -16.04 1.03 1.69
CA LEU A 123 -17.00 0.37 0.80
C LEU A 123 -18.32 1.11 0.59
N PRO A 124 -18.98 1.71 1.62
CA PRO A 124 -20.20 2.51 1.41
C PRO A 124 -20.00 3.74 0.55
N LEU A 125 -18.78 4.26 0.47
CA LEU A 125 -18.42 5.46 -0.30
C LEU A 125 -17.93 5.14 -1.70
N MET A 126 -17.47 3.90 -1.92
CA MET A 126 -16.96 3.46 -3.22
C MET A 126 -18.02 3.60 -4.30
N ARG A 127 -17.63 4.12 -5.45
CA ARG A 127 -18.46 4.05 -6.66
C ARG A 127 -18.48 2.63 -7.22
N ASP A 128 -19.56 2.27 -7.89
CA ASP A 128 -19.59 1.05 -8.70
C ASP A 128 -18.55 1.17 -9.82
N GLY A 129 -17.87 0.06 -10.12
CA GLY A 129 -16.72 0.07 -11.02
C GLY A 129 -15.42 0.59 -10.41
N GLY A 130 -15.40 0.91 -9.11
CA GLY A 130 -14.20 1.38 -8.40
C GLY A 130 -13.09 0.35 -8.31
N SER A 131 -11.94 0.75 -7.74
CA SER A 131 -10.77 -0.13 -7.56
C SER A 131 -10.23 -0.09 -6.15
N ILE A 132 -9.91 -1.27 -5.59
CA ILE A 132 -9.18 -1.43 -4.33
C ILE A 132 -7.85 -2.12 -4.60
N VAL A 133 -6.74 -1.45 -4.23
CA VAL A 133 -5.39 -1.98 -4.35
C VAL A 133 -4.85 -2.25 -2.94
N LEU A 134 -4.56 -3.51 -2.65
CA LEU A 134 -3.98 -3.95 -1.38
C LEU A 134 -2.47 -4.10 -1.55
N VAL A 135 -1.68 -3.25 -0.89
CA VAL A 135 -0.22 -3.34 -0.98
C VAL A 135 0.29 -4.49 -0.10
N SER A 136 0.54 -5.61 -0.76
CA SER A 136 1.08 -6.84 -0.19
C SER A 136 2.62 -6.83 -0.19
N SER A 137 3.23 -7.96 -0.54
CA SER A 137 4.67 -8.17 -0.72
C SER A 137 4.90 -9.52 -1.38
N ILE A 138 6.01 -9.70 -2.07
CA ILE A 138 6.48 -11.03 -2.50
C ILE A 138 6.63 -12.02 -1.32
N ALA A 139 6.87 -11.51 -0.11
CA ALA A 139 6.88 -12.31 1.11
C ALA A 139 5.56 -13.04 1.39
N GLY A 140 4.45 -12.62 0.77
CA GLY A 140 3.16 -13.29 0.87
C GLY A 140 3.09 -14.66 0.16
N TYR A 141 4.09 -15.02 -0.64
CA TYR A 141 4.17 -16.32 -1.34
C TYR A 141 5.60 -16.85 -1.51
N LYS A 142 6.63 -16.03 -1.28
CA LYS A 142 8.03 -16.46 -1.22
C LYS A 142 8.47 -16.62 0.22
N GLY A 143 9.05 -17.77 0.59
CA GLY A 143 9.64 -17.96 1.91
C GLY A 143 10.87 -17.06 2.08
N ILE A 144 10.86 -16.23 3.13
CA ILE A 144 11.97 -15.35 3.49
C ILE A 144 12.29 -15.56 4.97
N ASN A 145 13.55 -15.87 5.27
CA ASN A 145 13.99 -16.09 6.65
C ASN A 145 13.75 -14.86 7.52
N GLY A 146 13.26 -15.06 8.74
CA GLY A 146 12.94 -14.00 9.69
C GLY A 146 11.61 -13.26 9.45
N TYR A 147 10.85 -13.61 8.41
CA TYR A 147 9.61 -12.90 8.04
C TYR A 147 8.32 -13.66 8.36
N THR A 148 8.33 -14.60 9.32
CA THR A 148 7.20 -15.49 9.61
C THR A 148 5.88 -14.73 9.77
N THR A 149 5.82 -13.79 10.73
CA THR A 149 4.60 -13.01 11.02
C THR A 149 4.24 -12.08 9.87
N TYR A 150 5.22 -11.35 9.33
CA TYR A 150 5.02 -10.44 8.21
C TYR A 150 4.46 -11.15 6.98
N SER A 151 5.08 -12.26 6.57
CA SER A 151 4.66 -13.06 5.41
C SER A 151 3.23 -13.56 5.54
N ALA A 152 2.85 -14.03 6.73
CA ALA A 152 1.48 -14.47 7.00
C ALA A 152 0.46 -13.34 6.78
N THR A 153 0.78 -12.11 7.26
CA THR A 153 -0.11 -10.95 7.03
C THR A 153 -0.24 -10.60 5.55
N LYS A 154 0.86 -10.69 4.78
CA LYS A 154 0.85 -10.38 3.35
C LYS A 154 0.14 -11.47 2.53
N ALA A 155 0.22 -12.71 2.94
CA ALA A 155 -0.60 -13.79 2.39
C ALA A 155 -2.10 -13.60 2.65
N ALA A 156 -2.47 -13.07 3.83
CA ALA A 156 -3.87 -12.73 4.14
C ALA A 156 -4.45 -11.70 3.16
N LEU A 157 -3.70 -10.67 2.74
CA LEU A 157 -4.17 -9.68 1.77
C LEU A 157 -4.50 -10.31 0.41
N ARG A 158 -3.71 -11.29 -0.03
CA ARG A 158 -3.99 -12.04 -1.26
C ARG A 158 -5.28 -12.85 -1.14
N SER A 159 -5.57 -13.38 0.04
CA SER A 159 -6.86 -14.03 0.32
C SER A 159 -8.01 -13.04 0.29
N TYR A 160 -7.86 -11.87 0.93
CA TYR A 160 -8.87 -10.79 0.89
C TYR A 160 -9.21 -10.40 -0.54
N ALA A 161 -8.20 -10.16 -1.39
CA ALA A 161 -8.43 -9.74 -2.76
C ALA A 161 -9.32 -10.72 -3.53
N ARG A 162 -9.07 -12.04 -3.42
CA ARG A 162 -9.87 -13.08 -4.08
C ARG A 162 -11.30 -13.13 -3.53
N THR A 163 -11.44 -13.11 -2.20
CA THR A 163 -12.74 -13.22 -1.53
C THR A 163 -13.60 -11.98 -1.83
N TRP A 164 -13.05 -10.78 -1.67
CA TRP A 164 -13.80 -9.54 -1.90
C TRP A 164 -14.14 -9.32 -3.37
N THR A 165 -13.32 -9.78 -4.31
CA THR A 165 -13.67 -9.77 -5.74
C THR A 165 -14.97 -10.53 -5.99
N GLN A 166 -15.19 -11.65 -5.30
CA GLN A 166 -16.43 -12.41 -5.40
C GLN A 166 -17.59 -11.72 -4.67
N GLU A 167 -17.33 -11.15 -3.48
CA GLU A 167 -18.36 -10.49 -2.67
C GLU A 167 -18.87 -9.18 -3.32
N PHE A 168 -18.02 -8.47 -4.04
CA PHE A 168 -18.37 -7.15 -4.62
C PHE A 168 -18.62 -7.20 -6.13
N LYS A 169 -18.80 -8.40 -6.70
CA LYS A 169 -19.01 -8.59 -8.14
C LYS A 169 -20.18 -7.77 -8.71
N ASP A 170 -21.29 -7.67 -7.94
CA ASP A 170 -22.50 -6.98 -8.39
C ASP A 170 -22.32 -5.44 -8.46
N ARG A 171 -21.28 -4.93 -7.81
CA ARG A 171 -20.87 -3.52 -7.87
C ARG A 171 -19.73 -3.27 -8.86
N GLY A 172 -19.22 -4.32 -9.51
CA GLY A 172 -18.10 -4.21 -10.45
C GLY A 172 -16.81 -3.65 -9.84
N ILE A 173 -16.68 -3.64 -8.50
CA ILE A 173 -15.47 -3.16 -7.82
C ILE A 173 -14.36 -4.20 -8.01
N ARG A 174 -13.23 -3.76 -8.55
CA ARG A 174 -12.06 -4.62 -8.75
C ARG A 174 -11.15 -4.56 -7.53
N ILE A 175 -10.74 -5.72 -7.03
CA ILE A 175 -9.84 -5.82 -5.89
C ILE A 175 -8.61 -6.62 -6.31
N ASN A 176 -7.42 -6.02 -6.17
CA ASN A 176 -6.17 -6.66 -6.54
C ASN A 176 -5.12 -6.44 -5.45
N THR A 177 -4.17 -7.37 -5.34
CA THR A 177 -2.95 -7.15 -4.57
C THR A 177 -1.82 -6.66 -5.48
N LEU A 178 -1.00 -5.78 -4.92
CA LEU A 178 0.25 -5.31 -5.48
C LEU A 178 1.36 -5.78 -4.56
N SER A 179 2.28 -6.60 -5.07
CA SER A 179 3.32 -7.26 -4.28
C SER A 179 4.72 -6.76 -4.66
N PRO A 180 5.20 -5.68 -4.00
CA PRO A 180 6.57 -5.24 -4.20
C PRO A 180 7.60 -6.27 -3.71
N GLY A 181 8.74 -6.32 -4.40
CA GLY A 181 10.00 -6.85 -3.91
C GLY A 181 10.76 -5.83 -3.06
N PRO A 182 12.09 -5.91 -2.96
CA PRO A 182 12.91 -4.91 -2.30
C PRO A 182 12.86 -3.58 -3.08
N ILE A 183 12.28 -2.56 -2.43
CA ILE A 183 12.13 -1.20 -2.98
C ILE A 183 12.97 -0.24 -2.14
N ASP A 184 13.73 0.62 -2.80
CA ASP A 184 14.55 1.63 -2.13
C ASP A 184 13.68 2.75 -1.57
N THR A 185 13.45 2.71 -0.28
CA THR A 185 12.58 3.64 0.45
C THR A 185 13.29 4.08 1.74
N PRO A 186 12.85 5.16 2.39
CA PRO A 186 13.41 5.59 3.68
C PRO A 186 13.39 4.53 4.80
N ILE A 187 12.58 3.45 4.65
CA ILE A 187 12.61 2.32 5.58
C ILE A 187 13.98 1.62 5.56
N MET A 188 14.66 1.61 4.41
CA MET A 188 15.97 0.99 4.25
C MET A 188 17.05 1.68 5.10
N ASP A 189 16.98 3.01 5.21
CA ASP A 189 17.93 3.78 6.02
C ASP A 189 17.80 3.45 7.52
N GLY A 190 16.62 3.05 7.97
CA GLY A 190 16.36 2.61 9.36
C GLY A 190 16.73 1.15 9.66
N GLN A 191 17.24 0.40 8.67
CA GLN A 191 17.63 -1.01 8.87
C GLN A 191 19.10 -1.19 9.27
N ALA A 192 19.88 -0.12 9.33
CA ALA A 192 21.27 -0.13 9.80
C ALA A 192 21.58 1.14 10.59
N ASP A 193 22.56 1.05 11.49
CA ASP A 193 23.00 2.17 12.32
C ASP A 193 23.89 3.16 11.56
N THR A 194 24.41 2.77 10.41
CA THR A 194 25.31 3.59 9.57
C THR A 194 24.86 3.58 8.11
N LYS A 195 25.28 4.62 7.37
CA LYS A 195 25.02 4.70 5.93
C LYS A 195 25.67 3.53 5.17
N GLU A 196 26.89 3.17 5.51
CA GLU A 196 27.64 2.06 4.91
C GLU A 196 26.91 0.74 5.14
N GLY A 197 26.31 0.54 6.32
CA GLY A 197 25.46 -0.60 6.62
C GLY A 197 24.20 -0.65 5.77
N ALA A 198 23.52 0.49 5.61
CA ALA A 198 22.34 0.60 4.76
C ALA A 198 22.68 0.34 3.29
N ASP A 199 23.82 0.85 2.80
CA ASP A 199 24.29 0.61 1.43
C ASP A 199 24.70 -0.86 1.22
N ALA A 200 25.26 -1.51 2.21
CA ALA A 200 25.57 -2.95 2.15
C ALA A 200 24.28 -3.80 2.08
N ILE A 201 23.23 -3.43 2.81
CA ILE A 201 21.91 -4.08 2.72
C ILE A 201 21.32 -3.90 1.31
N ARG A 202 21.37 -2.68 0.75
CA ARG A 202 20.91 -2.42 -0.63
C ARG A 202 21.66 -3.27 -1.65
N ALA A 203 23.00 -3.35 -1.54
CA ALA A 203 23.83 -4.17 -2.41
C ALA A 203 23.51 -5.68 -2.28
N ALA A 204 23.26 -6.17 -1.07
CA ALA A 204 22.85 -7.53 -0.84
C ALA A 204 21.50 -7.85 -1.51
N PHE A 205 20.51 -6.97 -1.39
CA PHE A 205 19.25 -7.13 -2.13
C PHE A 205 19.45 -7.09 -3.65
N ALA A 206 20.22 -6.13 -4.15
CA ALA A 206 20.50 -6.02 -5.59
C ALA A 206 21.13 -7.29 -6.17
N SER A 207 21.99 -7.97 -5.38
CA SER A 207 22.70 -9.18 -5.84
C SER A 207 21.79 -10.40 -6.04
N VAL A 208 20.61 -10.43 -5.40
CA VAL A 208 19.66 -11.56 -5.51
C VAL A 208 18.44 -11.25 -6.38
N ILE A 209 18.35 -10.04 -6.91
CA ILE A 209 17.28 -9.62 -7.82
C ILE A 209 17.75 -9.84 -9.26
N PRO A 210 17.02 -10.56 -10.14
CA PRO A 210 17.41 -10.79 -11.53
C PRO A 210 17.72 -9.51 -12.32
N LEU A 211 17.02 -8.40 -12.07
CA LEU A 211 17.33 -7.10 -12.70
C LEU A 211 18.54 -6.38 -12.07
N ALA A 212 19.26 -7.02 -11.13
CA ALA A 212 20.49 -6.57 -10.50
C ALA A 212 20.42 -5.18 -9.83
N ARG A 213 19.24 -4.76 -9.38
CA ARG A 213 19.01 -3.54 -8.62
C ARG A 213 17.76 -3.65 -7.76
N MET A 214 17.66 -2.83 -6.73
CA MET A 214 16.39 -2.60 -6.05
C MET A 214 15.42 -1.83 -6.96
N GLY A 215 14.12 -2.03 -6.75
CA GLY A 215 13.08 -1.23 -7.37
C GLY A 215 13.01 0.18 -6.75
N GLN A 216 12.41 1.11 -7.51
CA GLN A 216 12.11 2.47 -7.01
C GLN A 216 10.63 2.59 -6.66
N PRO A 217 10.25 3.45 -5.70
CA PRO A 217 8.84 3.68 -5.34
C PRO A 217 7.95 4.03 -6.54
N GLU A 218 8.48 4.75 -7.52
CA GLU A 218 7.79 5.17 -8.75
C GLU A 218 7.41 3.97 -9.63
N GLU A 219 8.19 2.89 -9.62
CA GLU A 219 7.89 1.67 -10.37
C GLU A 219 6.70 0.93 -9.76
N VAL A 220 6.61 0.92 -8.42
CA VAL A 220 5.42 0.41 -7.71
C VAL A 220 4.21 1.31 -7.94
N ALA A 221 4.41 2.63 -7.96
CA ALA A 221 3.35 3.59 -8.23
C ALA A 221 2.78 3.47 -9.66
N ALA A 222 3.62 3.10 -10.65
CA ALA A 222 3.15 2.82 -12.01
C ALA A 222 2.22 1.60 -12.06
N ALA A 223 2.56 0.53 -11.36
CA ALA A 223 1.72 -0.65 -11.25
C ALA A 223 0.42 -0.38 -10.44
N ALA A 224 0.51 0.42 -9.37
CA ALA A 224 -0.67 0.85 -8.63
C ALA A 224 -1.62 1.69 -9.50
N TYR A 225 -1.09 2.58 -10.32
CA TYR A 225 -1.86 3.36 -11.30
C TYR A 225 -2.58 2.45 -12.30
N PHE A 226 -1.87 1.48 -12.89
CA PHE A 226 -2.49 0.50 -13.78
C PHE A 226 -3.67 -0.20 -13.11
N LEU A 227 -3.50 -0.73 -11.88
CA LEU A 227 -4.56 -1.41 -11.15
C LEU A 227 -5.71 -0.48 -10.73
N ALA A 228 -5.45 0.81 -10.55
CA ALA A 228 -6.45 1.80 -10.16
C ALA A 228 -7.26 2.34 -11.36
N SER A 229 -6.67 2.33 -12.56
CA SER A 229 -7.24 2.92 -13.77
C SER A 229 -8.11 1.94 -14.58
N ASP A 230 -8.80 2.47 -15.58
CA ASP A 230 -9.61 1.69 -16.52
C ASP A 230 -8.76 0.80 -17.45
N GLU A 231 -7.42 1.02 -17.52
CA GLU A 231 -6.49 0.16 -18.25
C GLU A 231 -6.50 -1.29 -17.71
N SER A 232 -6.88 -1.48 -16.45
CA SER A 232 -7.05 -2.79 -15.81
C SER A 232 -8.51 -3.20 -15.63
N SER A 233 -9.43 -2.71 -16.47
CA SER A 233 -10.87 -2.93 -16.34
C SER A 233 -11.31 -4.41 -16.31
N PHE A 234 -10.50 -5.33 -16.84
CA PHE A 234 -10.75 -6.78 -16.80
C PHE A 234 -9.76 -7.54 -15.89
N VAL A 235 -9.14 -6.84 -14.92
CA VAL A 235 -8.17 -7.40 -13.97
C VAL A 235 -8.73 -7.35 -12.57
N ALA A 236 -9.09 -8.49 -11.99
CA ALA A 236 -9.65 -8.59 -10.65
C ALA A 236 -9.19 -9.88 -9.94
N GLY A 237 -8.91 -9.78 -8.64
CA GLY A 237 -8.50 -10.90 -7.79
C GLY A 237 -7.05 -11.35 -7.97
N ILE A 238 -6.24 -10.65 -8.78
CA ILE A 238 -4.85 -11.03 -9.05
C ILE A 238 -3.89 -10.52 -7.96
N ASP A 239 -2.68 -11.06 -8.03
CA ASP A 239 -1.51 -10.53 -7.34
C ASP A 239 -0.48 -10.09 -8.38
N LEU A 240 -0.21 -8.80 -8.45
CA LEU A 240 0.74 -8.21 -9.38
C LEU A 240 2.09 -8.00 -8.68
N ALA A 241 3.09 -8.79 -9.04
CA ALA A 241 4.46 -8.62 -8.53
C ALA A 241 5.17 -7.44 -9.21
N VAL A 242 5.89 -6.64 -8.41
CA VAL A 242 6.82 -5.60 -8.85
C VAL A 242 8.13 -5.80 -8.10
N ASP A 243 8.94 -6.76 -8.54
CA ASP A 243 10.03 -7.34 -7.76
C ASP A 243 11.34 -7.59 -8.54
N GLY A 244 11.40 -7.13 -9.78
CA GLY A 244 12.56 -7.36 -10.65
C GLY A 244 12.83 -8.84 -10.96
N GLY A 245 11.80 -9.70 -10.82
CA GLY A 245 11.89 -11.15 -11.04
C GLY A 245 12.26 -11.96 -9.79
N MET A 246 12.47 -11.32 -8.64
CA MET A 246 13.03 -11.97 -7.43
C MET A 246 12.22 -13.17 -6.95
N ALA A 247 10.93 -13.18 -7.16
CA ALA A 247 10.05 -14.27 -6.72
C ALA A 247 9.48 -15.10 -7.88
N GLN A 248 9.94 -14.86 -9.09
CA GLN A 248 9.45 -15.54 -10.31
C GLN A 248 10.40 -16.65 -10.80
N VAL A 249 11.68 -16.56 -10.45
CA VAL A 249 12.74 -17.51 -10.83
C VAL A 249 13.59 -17.91 -9.63
#